data_96360bb74a90302d68e6e1c3f7f54478
#
_entry.id   96360bb74a90302d68e6e1c3f7f54478
#
_cell.length_a   1.000
_cell.length_b   1.000
_cell.length_c   1.000
_cell.angle_alpha   90.00
_cell.angle_beta   90.00
_cell.angle_gamma   90.00
#
_symmetry.space_group_name_H-M   'P 1'
#
loop_
_entity.id
_entity.type
_entity.pdbx_description
1 polymer ?
#
loop_
_entity_poly.entity_id
_entity_poly.type
_entity_poly.pdbx_seq_one_letter_code
_entity_poly.pdbx_strand_id
1 'polypeptide(L)'
;ETSRFLIGLRGTTDSGWDWETAILSTKAESEDFTQNRLSNSLLQAGLADSTSNAINIFSSDVKTALAPAIVDISRDDTSELSTFDFKASNPEIFNLPAGPVAMLVGFEYRKEEYSDDRDPRLDGTTRFTSIVTGLTFPFVGDVLGSSPTADTTGERETNSIFAEFILPLANNIESQIALRHEDPDDTDSSTVGKFALGWNVSQNF
;
A
#
# COMPACT_ATOMS: atom_id res chain seq x y z
N GLU A 1 -9.08 8.62 7.21
CA GLU A 1 -8.62 9.98 6.84
C GLU A 1 -7.54 9.89 5.77
N THR A 2 -7.39 10.91 4.91
CA THR A 2 -6.34 10.91 3.88
C THR A 2 -5.70 12.28 3.80
N SER A 3 -4.37 12.33 3.85
CA SER A 3 -3.58 13.54 3.64
C SER A 3 -2.60 13.36 2.48
N ARG A 4 -2.30 14.46 1.77
CA ARG A 4 -1.34 14.46 0.67
C ARG A 4 -0.59 15.79 0.64
N PHE A 5 0.73 15.69 0.57
CA PHE A 5 1.63 16.81 0.36
C PHE A 5 2.47 16.57 -0.89
N LEU A 6 2.52 17.57 -1.77
CA LEU A 6 3.35 17.54 -2.99
C LEU A 6 4.02 18.88 -3.15
N ILE A 7 5.33 18.87 -3.33
CA ILE A 7 6.13 20.04 -3.71
C ILE A 7 7.07 19.65 -4.85
N GLY A 8 7.22 20.51 -5.83
CA GLY A 8 8.11 20.31 -6.96
C GLY A 8 8.78 21.58 -7.43
N LEU A 9 9.90 21.40 -8.08
CA LEU A 9 10.67 22.46 -8.73
C LEU A 9 10.95 22.02 -10.17
N ARG A 10 11.03 22.99 -11.07
CA ARG A 10 11.42 22.78 -12.46
C ARG A 10 12.21 23.96 -12.99
N GLY A 11 13.04 23.73 -13.97
CA GLY A 11 13.82 24.77 -14.59
C GLY A 11 14.46 24.31 -15.89
N THR A 12 15.06 25.27 -16.60
CA THR A 12 15.82 25.04 -17.82
C THR A 12 17.23 25.58 -17.62
N THR A 13 18.24 24.83 -18.04
CA THR A 13 19.63 25.27 -18.02
C THR A 13 20.00 25.99 -19.33
N ASP A 14 21.06 26.79 -19.31
CA ASP A 14 21.59 27.44 -20.52
C ASP A 14 22.06 26.45 -21.59
N SER A 15 22.33 25.20 -21.22
CA SER A 15 22.72 24.11 -22.11
C SER A 15 21.52 23.34 -22.71
N GLY A 16 20.29 23.84 -22.54
CA GLY A 16 19.10 23.28 -23.14
C GLY A 16 18.52 22.05 -22.42
N TRP A 17 18.93 21.80 -21.16
CA TRP A 17 18.30 20.78 -20.35
C TRP A 17 17.13 21.37 -19.58
N ASP A 18 15.96 20.75 -19.76
CA ASP A 18 14.81 20.92 -18.90
C ASP A 18 14.89 19.91 -17.76
N TRP A 19 14.66 20.34 -16.53
CA TRP A 19 14.66 19.45 -15.38
C TRP A 19 13.46 19.70 -14.48
N GLU A 20 13.02 18.66 -13.83
CA GLU A 20 12.00 18.71 -12.78
C GLU A 20 12.33 17.75 -11.65
N THR A 21 11.94 18.12 -10.46
CA THR A 21 12.06 17.28 -9.26
C THR A 21 10.84 17.49 -8.39
N ALA A 22 10.41 16.44 -7.72
CA ALA A 22 9.28 16.52 -6.80
C ALA A 22 9.49 15.63 -5.56
N ILE A 23 8.85 16.03 -4.48
CA ILE A 23 8.65 15.21 -3.27
C ILE A 23 7.16 15.09 -3.07
N LEU A 24 6.70 13.86 -2.92
CA LEU A 24 5.32 13.50 -2.56
C LEU A 24 5.34 12.74 -1.23
N SER A 25 4.42 13.09 -0.36
CA SER A 25 4.08 12.28 0.84
C SER A 25 2.58 12.16 0.92
N THR A 26 2.08 10.94 1.04
CA THR A 26 0.66 10.64 1.25
C THR A 26 0.51 9.70 2.43
N LYS A 27 -0.54 9.91 3.19
CA LYS A 27 -0.95 9.03 4.29
C LYS A 27 -2.44 8.80 4.21
N ALA A 28 -2.86 7.55 4.26
CA ALA A 28 -4.25 7.14 4.39
C ALA A 28 -4.43 6.35 5.68
N GLU A 29 -5.38 6.75 6.50
CA GLU A 29 -5.76 6.10 7.74
C GLU A 29 -7.21 5.69 7.67
N SER A 30 -7.51 4.47 8.07
CA SER A 30 -8.86 3.93 8.19
C SER A 30 -9.02 3.35 9.57
N GLU A 31 -10.10 3.72 10.25
CA GLU A 31 -10.53 3.13 11.51
C GLU A 31 -11.85 2.43 11.26
N ASP A 32 -11.85 1.10 11.40
CA ASP A 32 -13.06 0.28 11.34
C ASP A 32 -13.55 0.00 12.76
N PHE A 33 -14.77 0.43 13.05
CA PHE A 33 -15.39 0.23 14.34
C PHE A 33 -16.65 -0.62 14.22
N THR A 34 -16.59 -1.85 14.76
CA THR A 34 -17.69 -2.81 14.72
C THR A 34 -18.30 -2.98 16.11
N GLN A 35 -19.57 -2.63 16.24
CA GLN A 35 -20.30 -2.69 17.51
C GLN A 35 -21.08 -3.98 17.69
N ASN A 36 -21.43 -4.26 18.96
CA ASN A 36 -22.35 -5.33 19.35
C ASN A 36 -21.87 -6.73 18.95
N ARG A 37 -20.58 -7.00 19.09
CA ARG A 37 -20.01 -8.34 18.90
C ARG A 37 -20.07 -9.09 20.23
N LEU A 38 -20.19 -10.43 20.15
CA LEU A 38 -20.15 -11.28 21.34
C LEU A 38 -18.72 -11.75 21.58
N SER A 39 -18.23 -11.57 22.81
CA SER A 39 -16.97 -12.15 23.28
C SER A 39 -17.20 -13.58 23.76
N ASN A 40 -16.44 -14.51 23.23
CA ASN A 40 -16.48 -15.93 23.62
C ASN A 40 -16.12 -16.12 25.10
N SER A 41 -15.08 -15.43 25.58
CA SER A 41 -14.61 -15.53 26.97
C SER A 41 -15.63 -14.92 27.96
N LEU A 42 -16.17 -13.73 27.66
CA LEU A 42 -17.17 -13.10 28.51
C LEU A 42 -18.50 -13.85 28.51
N LEU A 43 -18.93 -14.34 27.35
CA LEU A 43 -20.15 -15.18 27.25
C LEU A 43 -20.01 -16.45 28.07
N GLN A 44 -18.89 -17.14 27.94
CA GLN A 44 -18.62 -18.36 28.70
C GLN A 44 -18.57 -18.10 30.21
N ALA A 45 -17.89 -17.02 30.64
CA ALA A 45 -17.83 -16.60 32.03
C ALA A 45 -19.23 -16.32 32.59
N GLY A 46 -20.05 -15.56 31.85
CA GLY A 46 -21.41 -15.22 32.25
C GLY A 46 -22.35 -16.42 32.28
N LEU A 47 -22.18 -17.42 31.39
CA LEU A 47 -22.95 -18.66 31.41
C LEU A 47 -22.58 -19.59 32.58
N ALA A 48 -21.33 -19.51 33.04
CA ALA A 48 -20.83 -20.32 34.16
C ALA A 48 -21.03 -19.64 35.53
N ASP A 49 -21.46 -18.38 35.55
CA ASP A 49 -21.73 -17.66 36.78
C ASP A 49 -22.92 -18.30 37.52
N SER A 50 -22.75 -18.56 38.81
CA SER A 50 -23.79 -19.12 39.68
C SER A 50 -24.54 -18.07 40.50
N THR A 51 -24.27 -16.79 40.28
CA THR A 51 -24.90 -15.65 40.96
C THR A 51 -26.09 -15.10 40.16
N SER A 52 -26.72 -14.07 40.70
CA SER A 52 -27.80 -13.34 40.00
C SER A 52 -27.34 -12.61 38.74
N ASN A 53 -26.01 -12.53 38.50
CA ASN A 53 -25.41 -11.91 37.32
C ASN A 53 -25.21 -12.88 36.16
N ALA A 54 -25.61 -14.17 36.33
CA ALA A 54 -25.51 -15.16 35.29
C ALA A 54 -26.25 -14.75 34.01
N ILE A 55 -25.64 -15.01 32.87
CA ILE A 55 -26.30 -14.80 31.57
C ILE A 55 -27.40 -15.87 31.40
N ASN A 56 -28.65 -15.41 31.25
CA ASN A 56 -29.78 -16.29 30.97
C ASN A 56 -30.16 -16.21 29.48
N ILE A 57 -29.69 -17.16 28.69
CA ILE A 57 -30.00 -17.25 27.24
C ILE A 57 -31.46 -17.58 26.94
N PHE A 58 -32.23 -18.04 27.93
CA PHE A 58 -33.66 -18.32 27.82
C PHE A 58 -34.54 -17.14 28.27
N SER A 59 -33.95 -16.00 28.55
CA SER A 59 -34.67 -14.75 28.86
C SER A 59 -35.57 -14.35 27.69
N SER A 60 -36.74 -13.78 27.98
CA SER A 60 -37.60 -13.16 26.97
C SER A 60 -36.95 -11.90 26.34
N ASP A 61 -35.99 -11.29 27.03
CA ASP A 61 -35.11 -10.21 26.54
C ASP A 61 -33.67 -10.70 26.48
N VAL A 62 -33.36 -11.45 25.41
CA VAL A 62 -32.03 -12.03 25.17
C VAL A 62 -30.97 -10.94 24.98
N LYS A 63 -31.32 -9.78 24.39
CA LYS A 63 -30.38 -8.69 24.16
C LYS A 63 -29.85 -8.11 25.47
N THR A 64 -30.73 -7.83 26.41
CA THR A 64 -30.34 -7.37 27.74
C THR A 64 -29.57 -8.45 28.51
N ALA A 65 -29.99 -9.70 28.39
CA ALA A 65 -29.30 -10.82 29.05
C ALA A 65 -27.86 -11.02 28.54
N LEU A 66 -27.59 -10.79 27.26
CA LEU A 66 -26.26 -10.92 26.64
C LEU A 66 -25.40 -9.67 26.82
N ALA A 67 -25.94 -8.56 27.28
CA ALA A 67 -25.21 -7.28 27.38
C ALA A 67 -23.83 -7.39 28.07
N PRO A 68 -23.61 -8.22 29.13
CA PRO A 68 -22.31 -8.37 29.75
C PRO A 68 -21.23 -9.02 28.87
N ALA A 69 -21.64 -9.71 27.81
CA ALA A 69 -20.73 -10.37 26.86
C ALA A 69 -20.60 -9.60 25.52
N ILE A 70 -21.29 -8.48 25.38
CA ILE A 70 -21.19 -7.63 24.19
C ILE A 70 -19.96 -6.75 24.31
N VAL A 71 -19.18 -6.69 23.23
CA VAL A 71 -18.00 -5.87 23.09
C VAL A 71 -18.07 -5.11 21.77
N ASP A 72 -17.43 -3.94 21.75
CA ASP A 72 -17.12 -3.23 20.53
C ASP A 72 -15.64 -3.48 20.19
N ILE A 73 -15.33 -3.55 18.92
CA ILE A 73 -13.98 -3.87 18.43
C ILE A 73 -13.55 -2.82 17.40
N SER A 74 -12.27 -2.51 17.37
CA SER A 74 -11.65 -1.62 16.38
C SER A 74 -10.60 -2.33 15.54
N ARG A 75 -10.28 -1.72 14.42
CA ARG A 75 -9.14 -2.05 13.56
C ARG A 75 -8.64 -0.76 12.92
N ASP A 76 -7.36 -0.53 13.07
CA ASP A 76 -6.69 0.66 12.57
C ASP A 76 -5.73 0.29 11.45
N ASP A 77 -6.03 0.75 10.23
CA ASP A 77 -5.19 0.57 9.05
C ASP A 77 -4.50 1.87 8.68
N THR A 78 -3.21 1.82 8.43
CA THR A 78 -2.43 2.95 7.93
C THR A 78 -1.66 2.52 6.68
N SER A 79 -1.68 3.38 5.65
CA SER A 79 -0.87 3.24 4.45
C SER A 79 -0.18 4.56 4.14
N GLU A 80 1.14 4.52 3.99
CA GLU A 80 1.96 5.69 3.69
C GLU A 80 2.78 5.47 2.42
N LEU A 81 2.90 6.53 1.60
CA LEU A 81 3.74 6.56 0.42
C LEU A 81 4.55 7.86 0.43
N SER A 82 5.86 7.72 0.36
CA SER A 82 6.78 8.83 0.15
C SER A 82 7.58 8.61 -1.12
N THR A 83 7.65 9.63 -1.99
CA THR A 83 8.45 9.58 -3.20
C THR A 83 9.32 10.82 -3.34
N PHE A 84 10.50 10.62 -3.89
CA PHE A 84 11.33 11.65 -4.45
C PHE A 84 11.65 11.30 -5.89
N ASP A 85 11.43 12.21 -6.81
CA ASP A 85 11.77 12.03 -8.21
C ASP A 85 12.59 13.20 -8.77
N PHE A 86 13.45 12.87 -9.72
CA PHE A 86 14.21 13.82 -10.52
C PHE A 86 14.22 13.34 -11.96
N LYS A 87 13.91 14.23 -12.90
CA LYS A 87 13.99 14.00 -14.35
C LYS A 87 14.72 15.17 -15.02
N ALA A 88 15.51 14.83 -16.03
CA ALA A 88 16.12 15.82 -16.90
C ALA A 88 16.01 15.38 -18.35
N SER A 89 15.63 16.26 -19.24
CA SER A 89 15.49 16.01 -20.67
C SER A 89 16.18 17.09 -21.50
N ASN A 90 16.68 16.68 -22.65
CA ASN A 90 17.22 17.59 -23.64
C ASN A 90 16.77 17.12 -25.02
N PRO A 91 16.09 17.97 -25.81
CA PRO A 91 15.61 17.61 -27.13
C PRO A 91 16.71 17.44 -28.17
N GLU A 92 17.95 17.92 -27.88
CA GLU A 92 19.07 17.92 -28.81
C GLU A 92 20.40 17.72 -28.09
N ILE A 93 20.73 16.49 -27.71
CA ILE A 93 22.04 16.17 -27.10
C ILE A 93 23.16 16.08 -28.16
N PHE A 94 22.83 15.67 -29.37
CA PHE A 94 23.65 15.68 -30.57
C PHE A 94 22.80 15.49 -31.84
N ASN A 95 23.36 15.73 -33.01
CA ASN A 95 22.65 15.60 -34.29
C ASN A 95 23.11 14.37 -35.08
N LEU A 96 22.12 13.60 -35.55
CA LEU A 96 22.27 12.60 -36.61
C LEU A 96 21.96 13.26 -37.98
N PRO A 97 22.32 12.61 -39.11
CA PRO A 97 21.97 13.16 -40.44
C PRO A 97 20.47 13.39 -40.65
N ALA A 98 19.61 12.67 -39.91
CA ALA A 98 18.16 12.80 -40.00
C ALA A 98 17.54 13.76 -38.98
N GLY A 99 18.30 14.30 -38.05
CA GLY A 99 17.83 15.30 -37.06
C GLY A 99 18.43 15.14 -35.67
N PRO A 100 17.95 15.93 -34.70
CA PRO A 100 18.44 15.92 -33.33
C PRO A 100 18.05 14.65 -32.58
N VAL A 101 18.95 14.19 -31.71
CA VAL A 101 18.68 13.10 -30.78
C VAL A 101 18.22 13.71 -29.45
N ALA A 102 17.05 13.31 -29.02
CA ALA A 102 16.53 13.69 -27.70
C ALA A 102 16.86 12.62 -26.65
N MET A 103 17.04 13.07 -25.41
CA MET A 103 17.33 12.21 -24.26
C MET A 103 16.50 12.64 -23.05
N LEU A 104 16.01 11.67 -22.31
CA LEU A 104 15.45 11.81 -20.96
C LEU A 104 16.21 10.85 -20.03
N VAL A 105 16.58 11.35 -18.86
CA VAL A 105 17.13 10.55 -17.75
C VAL A 105 16.38 10.87 -16.47
N GLY A 106 16.29 9.93 -15.57
CA GLY A 106 15.66 10.17 -14.29
C GLY A 106 16.03 9.18 -13.21
N PHE A 107 15.68 9.57 -12.01
CA PHE A 107 15.84 8.82 -10.79
C PHE A 107 14.54 8.94 -9.99
N GLU A 108 14.13 7.86 -9.35
CA GLU A 108 12.99 7.81 -8.42
C GLU A 108 13.39 7.01 -7.17
N TYR A 109 13.13 7.57 -6.01
CA TYR A 109 13.10 6.87 -4.74
C TYR A 109 11.66 6.80 -4.26
N ARG A 110 11.21 5.61 -3.84
CA ARG A 110 9.87 5.36 -3.33
C ARG A 110 9.95 4.54 -2.05
N LYS A 111 9.24 5.01 -1.02
CA LYS A 111 9.03 4.28 0.23
C LYS A 111 7.53 4.08 0.43
N GLU A 112 7.14 2.83 0.66
CA GLU A 112 5.79 2.39 0.95
C GLU A 112 5.78 1.75 2.33
N GLU A 113 4.83 2.15 3.19
CA GLU A 113 4.66 1.61 4.53
C GLU A 113 3.20 1.25 4.72
N TYR A 114 2.96 0.13 5.40
CA TYR A 114 1.63 -0.37 5.70
C TYR A 114 1.58 -0.92 7.12
N SER A 115 0.49 -0.66 7.84
CA SER A 115 0.21 -1.21 9.17
C SER A 115 -1.27 -1.56 9.28
N ASP A 116 -1.56 -2.75 9.78
CA ASP A 116 -2.89 -3.26 10.13
C ASP A 116 -2.84 -3.68 11.61
N ASP A 117 -3.44 -2.88 12.48
CA ASP A 117 -3.53 -3.08 13.94
C ASP A 117 -4.96 -3.46 14.29
N ARG A 118 -5.14 -4.67 14.79
CA ARG A 118 -6.43 -5.28 15.11
C ARG A 118 -6.68 -5.28 16.60
N ASP A 119 -7.96 -5.21 16.97
CA ASP A 119 -8.38 -5.40 18.36
C ASP A 119 -7.76 -6.68 18.95
N PRO A 120 -7.22 -6.64 20.19
CA PRO A 120 -6.65 -7.81 20.87
C PRO A 120 -7.55 -9.04 20.95
N ARG A 121 -8.84 -8.89 20.72
CA ARG A 121 -9.80 -10.01 20.64
C ARG A 121 -9.84 -10.66 19.26
N LEU A 122 -9.23 -10.03 18.26
CA LEU A 122 -9.15 -10.50 16.87
C LEU A 122 -7.75 -10.90 16.44
N ASP A 123 -6.70 -10.30 17.02
CA ASP A 123 -5.29 -10.53 16.64
C ASP A 123 -4.69 -11.84 17.20
N GLY A 124 -5.37 -12.45 18.19
CA GLY A 124 -4.92 -13.67 18.90
C GLY A 124 -4.23 -13.38 20.23
N THR A 125 -4.12 -12.12 20.66
CA THR A 125 -3.64 -11.73 22.00
C THR A 125 -4.60 -12.26 23.05
N THR A 126 -5.90 -12.05 22.88
CA THR A 126 -6.95 -12.62 23.72
C THR A 126 -7.37 -13.98 23.19
N ARG A 127 -6.77 -15.05 23.75
CA ARG A 127 -7.05 -16.42 23.32
C ARG A 127 -8.28 -16.99 24.01
N PHE A 128 -9.11 -17.67 23.24
CA PHE A 128 -10.25 -18.41 23.80
C PHE A 128 -9.79 -19.71 24.50
N THR A 129 -10.07 -19.81 25.80
CA THR A 129 -9.85 -21.01 26.60
C THR A 129 -11.19 -21.49 27.16
N SER A 130 -11.57 -22.72 26.84
CA SER A 130 -12.81 -23.30 27.36
C SER A 130 -12.72 -23.57 28.86
N ILE A 131 -13.60 -22.98 29.66
CA ILE A 131 -13.67 -23.23 31.10
C ILE A 131 -14.14 -24.66 31.43
N VAL A 132 -14.85 -25.32 30.49
CA VAL A 132 -15.34 -26.68 30.67
C VAL A 132 -14.22 -27.72 30.52
N THR A 133 -13.36 -27.54 29.53
CA THR A 133 -12.30 -28.50 29.20
C THR A 133 -10.90 -28.04 29.63
N GLY A 134 -10.71 -26.76 29.94
CA GLY A 134 -9.41 -26.14 30.18
C GLY A 134 -8.52 -26.03 28.94
N LEU A 135 -9.03 -26.34 27.74
CA LEU A 135 -8.26 -26.31 26.51
C LEU A 135 -8.32 -24.92 25.89
N THR A 136 -7.16 -24.45 25.43
CA THR A 136 -7.03 -23.23 24.61
C THR A 136 -7.17 -23.59 23.14
N PHE A 137 -8.00 -22.83 22.41
CA PHE A 137 -8.26 -23.04 20.99
C PHE A 137 -7.54 -21.96 20.17
N PRO A 138 -6.36 -22.27 19.60
CA PRO A 138 -5.51 -21.26 18.93
C PRO A 138 -6.12 -20.68 17.63
N PHE A 139 -7.11 -21.37 17.05
CA PHE A 139 -7.79 -20.95 15.81
C PHE A 139 -9.15 -20.29 16.05
N VAL A 140 -9.51 -20.03 17.31
CA VAL A 140 -10.76 -19.39 17.69
C VAL A 140 -10.44 -18.04 18.33
N GLY A 141 -10.87 -16.96 17.70
CA GLY A 141 -10.78 -15.61 18.26
C GLY A 141 -11.74 -15.43 19.45
N ASP A 142 -11.49 -14.43 20.28
CA ASP A 142 -12.41 -14.12 21.38
C ASP A 142 -13.76 -13.57 20.89
N VAL A 143 -13.81 -12.99 19.71
CA VAL A 143 -15.08 -12.60 19.08
C VAL A 143 -15.75 -13.81 18.47
N LEU A 144 -16.99 -14.08 18.87
CA LEU A 144 -17.76 -15.23 18.42
C LEU A 144 -17.83 -15.29 16.88
N GLY A 145 -17.41 -16.42 16.32
CA GLY A 145 -17.40 -16.68 14.89
C GLY A 145 -16.20 -16.08 14.15
N SER A 146 -15.18 -15.58 14.85
CA SER A 146 -13.91 -15.13 14.26
C SER A 146 -12.78 -16.12 14.44
N SER A 147 -11.79 -16.04 13.55
CA SER A 147 -10.48 -16.67 13.72
C SER A 147 -9.44 -15.59 13.98
N PRO A 148 -8.41 -15.86 14.79
CA PRO A 148 -7.34 -14.88 15.02
C PRO A 148 -6.61 -14.55 13.73
N THR A 149 -6.34 -13.27 13.52
CA THR A 149 -5.50 -12.75 12.43
C THR A 149 -4.55 -11.74 13.03
N ALA A 150 -3.28 -12.09 13.08
CA ALA A 150 -2.26 -11.23 13.69
C ALA A 150 -2.17 -9.87 12.98
N ASP A 151 -1.73 -8.87 13.74
CA ASP A 151 -1.35 -7.58 13.19
C ASP A 151 -0.28 -7.75 12.13
N THR A 152 -0.28 -6.87 11.16
CA THR A 152 0.64 -6.94 10.04
C THR A 152 1.23 -5.56 9.78
N THR A 153 2.53 -5.52 9.61
CA THR A 153 3.24 -4.33 9.13
C THR A 153 4.12 -4.73 7.96
N GLY A 154 4.33 -3.79 7.06
CA GLY A 154 5.24 -3.96 5.93
C GLY A 154 5.82 -2.63 5.51
N GLU A 155 7.03 -2.70 5.00
CA GLU A 155 7.70 -1.55 4.40
C GLU A 155 8.46 -2.02 3.16
N ARG A 156 8.57 -1.15 2.16
CA ARG A 156 9.36 -1.38 0.95
C ARG A 156 9.99 -0.08 0.50
N GLU A 157 11.27 -0.14 0.22
CA GLU A 157 12.01 0.94 -0.44
C GLU A 157 12.42 0.50 -1.85
N THR A 158 12.24 1.37 -2.82
CA THR A 158 12.61 1.11 -4.22
C THR A 158 13.39 2.29 -4.78
N ASN A 159 14.58 2.00 -5.29
CA ASN A 159 15.37 2.93 -6.08
C ASN A 159 15.22 2.59 -7.56
N SER A 160 14.98 3.59 -8.40
CA SER A 160 14.85 3.39 -9.83
C SER A 160 15.68 4.42 -10.58
N ILE A 161 16.36 3.97 -11.65
CA ILE A 161 17.00 4.84 -12.63
C ILE A 161 16.48 4.50 -14.02
N PHE A 162 16.30 5.49 -14.85
CA PHE A 162 15.83 5.27 -16.20
C PHE A 162 16.46 6.25 -17.20
N ALA A 163 16.55 5.81 -18.44
CA ALA A 163 16.98 6.63 -19.56
C ALA A 163 16.14 6.29 -20.80
N GLU A 164 15.82 7.30 -21.59
CA GLU A 164 15.10 7.17 -22.84
C GLU A 164 15.78 8.04 -23.90
N PHE A 165 15.85 7.49 -25.13
CA PHE A 165 16.38 8.19 -26.30
C PHE A 165 15.35 8.16 -27.43
N ILE A 166 15.20 9.28 -28.11
CA ILE A 166 14.50 9.37 -29.39
C ILE A 166 15.53 9.65 -30.47
N LEU A 167 15.63 8.73 -31.44
CA LEU A 167 16.63 8.78 -32.50
C LEU A 167 15.94 8.90 -33.86
N PRO A 168 16.11 10.02 -34.57
CA PRO A 168 15.67 10.11 -35.97
C PRO A 168 16.62 9.29 -36.86
N LEU A 169 16.11 8.20 -37.44
CA LEU A 169 16.87 7.30 -38.30
C LEU A 169 16.83 7.73 -39.77
N ALA A 170 15.71 8.33 -40.18
CA ALA A 170 15.50 8.94 -41.50
C ALA A 170 14.47 10.07 -41.38
N ASN A 171 14.25 10.85 -42.45
CA ASN A 171 13.30 11.98 -42.43
C ASN A 171 11.86 11.58 -42.04
N ASN A 172 11.52 10.32 -42.17
CA ASN A 172 10.18 9.78 -41.88
C ASN A 172 10.23 8.55 -40.95
N ILE A 173 11.39 8.24 -40.34
CA ILE A 173 11.55 7.10 -39.44
C ILE A 173 12.25 7.58 -38.18
N GLU A 174 11.62 7.32 -37.04
CA GLU A 174 12.22 7.54 -35.71
C GLU A 174 12.22 6.25 -34.89
N SER A 175 13.14 6.11 -33.97
CA SER A 175 13.13 5.04 -32.99
C SER A 175 13.16 5.60 -31.57
N GLN A 176 12.52 4.89 -30.66
CA GLN A 176 12.53 5.14 -29.23
C GLN A 176 13.19 3.93 -28.54
N ILE A 177 14.19 4.21 -27.71
CA ILE A 177 14.84 3.19 -26.88
C ILE A 177 14.72 3.68 -25.43
N ALA A 178 14.22 2.85 -24.53
CA ALA A 178 14.15 3.16 -23.13
C ALA A 178 14.65 1.96 -22.29
N LEU A 179 15.32 2.28 -21.19
CA LEU A 179 15.76 1.33 -20.18
C LEU A 179 15.36 1.88 -18.80
N ARG A 180 14.87 0.98 -17.93
CA ARG A 180 14.61 1.25 -16.52
C ARG A 180 15.17 0.12 -15.69
N HIS A 181 15.92 0.48 -14.66
CA HIS A 181 16.41 -0.44 -13.64
C HIS A 181 15.75 -0.07 -12.32
N GLU A 182 15.20 -1.07 -11.64
CA GLU A 182 14.56 -0.95 -10.33
C GLU A 182 15.26 -1.89 -9.34
N ASP A 183 15.53 -1.36 -8.15
CA ASP A 183 16.20 -2.07 -7.06
C ASP A 183 15.35 -1.92 -5.78
N PRO A 184 14.35 -2.81 -5.57
CA PRO A 184 13.61 -2.91 -4.34
C PRO A 184 14.48 -3.56 -3.25
N ASP A 185 14.26 -3.19 -1.98
CA ASP A 185 15.01 -3.73 -0.84
C ASP A 185 14.56 -5.14 -0.40
N ASP A 186 13.36 -5.56 -0.84
CA ASP A 186 12.72 -6.81 -0.41
C ASP A 186 12.69 -7.91 -1.48
N THR A 187 13.12 -7.61 -2.71
CA THR A 187 13.17 -8.55 -3.84
C THR A 187 14.38 -8.31 -4.74
N ASP A 188 14.63 -9.22 -5.69
CA ASP A 188 15.69 -9.04 -6.66
C ASP A 188 15.45 -7.83 -7.56
N SER A 189 16.53 -7.12 -7.90
CA SER A 189 16.48 -6.01 -8.83
C SER A 189 16.07 -6.46 -10.24
N SER A 190 15.44 -5.58 -10.99
CA SER A 190 14.98 -5.85 -12.34
C SER A 190 15.38 -4.76 -13.32
N THR A 191 15.60 -5.16 -14.58
CA THR A 191 15.86 -4.22 -15.68
C THR A 191 14.90 -4.52 -16.82
N VAL A 192 14.17 -3.50 -17.24
CA VAL A 192 13.26 -3.59 -18.37
C VAL A 192 13.69 -2.64 -19.49
N GLY A 193 13.53 -3.10 -20.74
CA GLY A 193 13.86 -2.31 -21.93
C GLY A 193 12.67 -2.20 -22.87
N LYS A 194 12.59 -1.10 -23.57
CA LYS A 194 11.60 -0.83 -24.62
C LYS A 194 12.33 -0.41 -25.89
N PHE A 195 11.89 -0.96 -27.02
CA PHE A 195 12.24 -0.47 -28.33
C PHE A 195 10.95 -0.22 -29.12
N ALA A 196 10.87 0.94 -29.77
CA ALA A 196 9.76 1.28 -30.66
C ALA A 196 10.32 1.91 -31.94
N LEU A 197 9.63 1.70 -33.05
CA LEU A 197 9.91 2.28 -34.35
C LEU A 197 8.66 2.98 -34.87
N GLY A 198 8.77 4.25 -35.16
CA GLY A 198 7.77 5.07 -35.82
C GLY A 198 8.12 5.27 -37.30
N TRP A 199 7.17 5.03 -38.20
CA TRP A 199 7.31 5.28 -39.63
C TRP A 199 6.14 6.09 -40.17
N ASN A 200 6.42 7.30 -40.62
CA ASN A 200 5.46 8.15 -41.30
C ASN A 200 5.44 7.81 -42.79
N VAL A 201 4.46 7.00 -43.21
CA VAL A 201 4.37 6.45 -44.60
C VAL A 201 3.96 7.54 -45.60
N SER A 202 3.24 8.58 -45.17
CA SER A 202 2.77 9.68 -46.02
C SER A 202 2.53 10.96 -45.20
N GLN A 203 2.85 12.13 -45.76
CA GLN A 203 2.51 13.43 -45.14
C GLN A 203 1.02 13.85 -45.34
N ASN A 204 0.20 13.01 -46.00
CA ASN A 204 -1.17 13.35 -46.44
C ASN A 204 -2.25 12.45 -45.80
N PHE A 205 -2.04 11.91 -44.59
CA PHE A 205 -3.08 11.26 -43.80
C PHE A 205 -3.32 12.01 -42.50
#